data_b798fe9971d86d02af7d58ef9f62aec7
#
_entry.id   b798fe9971d86d02af7d58ef9f62aec7
#
_cell.length_a   1.000
_cell.length_b   1.000
_cell.length_c   1.000
_cell.angle_alpha   90.00
_cell.angle_beta   90.00
_cell.angle_gamma   90.00
#
_symmetry.space_group_name_H-M   'P 1'
#
loop_
_entity.id
_entity.type
_entity.pdbx_description
1 polymer ?
#
loop_
_entity_poly.entity_id
_entity_poly.type
_entity_poly.pdbx_seq_one_letter_code
_entity_poly.pdbx_strand_id
1 'polypeptide(L)'
;SPGGSVDSGMAIYDTMNYIPNDVATVAMGLAASMGQFLLCAGTPGKRYALPHARIMMHQPSGGMGGSASDIKIQAQQSLHIKKVLFELISQHTGQPLEQVEQDADRDRWFTAEQAKDYGFIDQVVTSAREAADEGRPAHGLKD
;
A
#
# COMPACT_ATOMS: atom_id res chain seq x y z
N SER A 1 -10.77 -4.11 1.82
CA SER A 1 -9.90 -5.27 2.09
C SER A 1 -9.36 -5.20 3.51
N PRO A 2 -9.45 -6.28 4.30
CA PRO A 2 -8.77 -6.36 5.59
C PRO A 2 -7.29 -6.77 5.47
N GLY A 3 -6.80 -6.99 4.26
CA GLY A 3 -5.51 -7.59 3.97
C GLY A 3 -5.61 -9.10 3.73
N GLY A 4 -4.55 -9.82 3.99
CA GLY A 4 -4.49 -11.26 3.78
C GLY A 4 -3.07 -11.79 3.61
N SER A 5 -2.92 -12.87 2.84
CA SER A 5 -1.64 -13.52 2.58
C SER A 5 -0.64 -12.56 1.94
N VAL A 6 0.54 -12.46 2.53
CA VAL A 6 1.64 -11.64 1.99
C VAL A 6 2.08 -12.18 0.62
N ASP A 7 2.21 -13.50 0.46
CA ASP A 7 2.63 -14.10 -0.82
C ASP A 7 1.64 -13.77 -1.94
N SER A 8 0.33 -13.85 -1.65
CA SER A 8 -0.70 -13.46 -2.63
C SER A 8 -0.67 -11.98 -2.95
N GLY A 9 -0.44 -11.13 -1.95
CA GLY A 9 -0.29 -9.69 -2.14
C GLY A 9 0.94 -9.35 -2.96
N MET A 10 2.07 -10.01 -2.71
CA MET A 10 3.30 -9.81 -3.50
C MET A 10 3.14 -10.28 -4.94
N ALA A 11 2.40 -11.37 -5.18
CA ALA A 11 2.08 -11.80 -6.54
C ALA A 11 1.25 -10.76 -7.31
N ILE A 12 0.30 -10.10 -6.64
CA ILE A 12 -0.45 -8.97 -7.22
C ILE A 12 0.48 -7.79 -7.48
N TYR A 13 1.31 -7.42 -6.49
CA TYR A 13 2.28 -6.34 -6.60
C TYR A 13 3.22 -6.53 -7.80
N ASP A 14 3.83 -7.71 -7.92
CA ASP A 14 4.70 -8.03 -9.03
C ASP A 14 3.96 -7.97 -10.36
N THR A 15 2.71 -8.43 -10.41
CA THR A 15 1.86 -8.33 -11.61
C THR A 15 1.59 -6.88 -11.98
N MET A 16 1.28 -6.01 -11.01
CA MET A 16 1.09 -4.58 -11.25
C MET A 16 2.33 -3.93 -11.88
N ASN A 17 3.53 -4.36 -11.46
CA ASN A 17 4.79 -3.86 -12.02
C ASN A 17 5.18 -4.53 -13.34
N TYR A 18 4.73 -5.77 -13.58
CA TYR A 18 5.08 -6.54 -14.78
C TYR A 18 4.34 -6.06 -16.03
N ILE A 19 3.09 -5.63 -15.88
CA ILE A 19 2.29 -5.17 -17.02
C ILE A 19 2.73 -3.76 -17.46
N PRO A 20 2.64 -3.45 -18.76
CA PRO A 20 3.04 -2.13 -19.28
C PRO A 20 2.04 -1.01 -18.97
N ASN A 21 0.87 -1.35 -18.46
CA ASN A 21 -0.22 -0.40 -18.19
C ASN A 21 -0.04 0.23 -16.81
N ASP A 22 -0.43 1.50 -16.69
CA ASP A 22 -0.61 2.12 -15.39
C ASP A 22 -1.72 1.43 -14.60
N VAL A 23 -1.50 1.28 -13.30
CA VAL A 23 -2.48 0.69 -12.38
C VAL A 23 -2.96 1.74 -11.40
N ALA A 24 -4.20 2.18 -11.58
CA ALA A 24 -4.84 3.05 -10.60
C ALA A 24 -5.36 2.24 -9.41
N THR A 25 -5.18 2.76 -8.20
CA THR A 25 -5.68 2.16 -6.96
C THR A 25 -6.63 3.09 -6.24
N VAL A 26 -7.71 2.54 -5.68
CA VAL A 26 -8.74 3.33 -4.99
C VAL A 26 -9.14 2.63 -3.69
N ALA A 27 -8.97 3.31 -2.56
CA ALA A 27 -9.50 2.84 -1.29
C ALA A 27 -10.97 3.26 -1.12
N MET A 28 -11.84 2.27 -0.90
CA MET A 28 -13.27 2.45 -0.60
C MET A 28 -13.59 1.69 0.69
N GLY A 29 -14.05 2.40 1.73
CA GLY A 29 -14.35 1.81 3.03
C GLY A 29 -13.10 1.44 3.82
N LEU A 30 -12.46 0.32 3.53
CA LEU A 30 -11.28 -0.16 4.25
C LEU A 30 -10.18 -0.66 3.31
N ALA A 31 -8.96 -0.19 3.52
CA ALA A 31 -7.74 -0.74 2.96
C ALA A 31 -6.73 -1.00 4.10
N ALA A 32 -6.63 -2.25 4.56
CA ALA A 32 -5.80 -2.61 5.71
C ALA A 32 -4.72 -3.62 5.33
N SER A 33 -3.55 -3.55 6.01
CA SER A 33 -2.47 -4.53 5.87
C SER A 33 -2.02 -4.67 4.41
N MET A 34 -2.07 -5.87 3.81
CA MET A 34 -1.77 -6.04 2.39
C MET A 34 -2.67 -5.21 1.46
N GLY A 35 -3.88 -4.85 1.89
CA GLY A 35 -4.75 -3.93 1.15
C GLY A 35 -4.20 -2.49 1.13
N GLN A 36 -3.64 -2.02 2.24
CA GLN A 36 -2.91 -0.74 2.30
C GLN A 36 -1.64 -0.78 1.45
N PHE A 37 -0.88 -1.88 1.53
CA PHE A 37 0.33 -2.05 0.73
C PHE A 37 0.04 -1.95 -0.78
N LEU A 38 -0.96 -2.69 -1.27
CA LEU A 38 -1.35 -2.62 -2.69
C LEU A 38 -1.92 -1.25 -3.08
N LEU A 39 -2.60 -0.56 -2.16
CA LEU A 39 -3.08 0.80 -2.38
C LEU A 39 -1.92 1.75 -2.68
N CYS A 40 -0.87 1.76 -1.86
CA CYS A 40 0.27 2.65 -2.07
C CYS A 40 1.17 2.24 -3.23
N ALA A 41 1.05 1.01 -3.71
CA ALA A 41 1.81 0.47 -4.84
C ALA A 41 1.24 0.83 -6.22
N GLY A 42 0.11 1.53 -6.29
CA GLY A 42 -0.43 2.06 -7.54
C GLY A 42 0.53 3.02 -8.24
N THR A 43 0.30 3.25 -9.53
CA THR A 43 1.07 4.20 -10.32
C THR A 43 1.03 5.59 -9.66
N PRO A 44 2.19 6.24 -9.41
CA PRO A 44 2.22 7.58 -8.83
C PRO A 44 1.33 8.56 -9.58
N GLY A 45 0.54 9.35 -8.85
CA GLY A 45 -0.49 10.23 -9.38
C GLY A 45 -1.85 9.55 -9.64
N LYS A 46 -1.93 8.22 -9.50
CA LYS A 46 -3.16 7.44 -9.74
C LYS A 46 -3.60 6.60 -8.54
N ARG A 47 -3.24 7.05 -7.34
CA ARG A 47 -3.60 6.40 -6.07
C ARG A 47 -4.62 7.28 -5.35
N TYR A 48 -5.80 6.74 -5.08
CA TYR A 48 -6.95 7.50 -4.59
C TYR A 48 -7.57 6.88 -3.34
N ALA A 49 -8.31 7.69 -2.60
CA ALA A 49 -9.24 7.23 -1.58
C ALA A 49 -10.53 8.04 -1.62
N LEU A 50 -11.66 7.41 -1.28
CA LEU A 50 -12.91 8.13 -1.00
C LEU A 50 -12.82 8.77 0.40
N PRO A 51 -13.56 9.88 0.68
CA PRO A 51 -13.40 10.69 1.90
C PRO A 51 -13.54 9.93 3.22
N HIS A 52 -14.35 8.87 3.24
CA HIS A 52 -14.59 8.06 4.43
C HIS A 52 -13.83 6.73 4.45
N ALA A 53 -12.89 6.53 3.52
CA ALA A 53 -12.03 5.37 3.54
C ALA A 53 -11.11 5.41 4.77
N ARG A 54 -10.88 4.24 5.35
CA ARG A 54 -9.91 4.04 6.43
C ARG A 54 -8.77 3.19 5.91
N ILE A 55 -7.57 3.59 6.24
CA ILE A 55 -6.35 2.89 5.86
C ILE A 55 -5.66 2.42 7.14
N MET A 56 -5.15 1.18 7.16
CA MET A 56 -4.43 0.67 8.31
C MET A 56 -3.14 -0.02 7.88
N MET A 57 -2.06 0.41 8.48
CA MET A 57 -0.73 -0.17 8.33
C MET A 57 -0.33 -0.91 9.60
N HIS A 58 0.27 -2.08 9.45
CA HIS A 58 0.93 -2.82 10.53
C HIS A 58 2.00 -3.76 9.97
N GLN A 59 2.89 -4.23 10.84
CA GLN A 59 3.88 -5.24 10.47
C GLN A 59 3.22 -6.58 10.14
N PRO A 60 3.84 -7.42 9.31
CA PRO A 60 3.36 -8.78 9.06
C PRO A 60 3.18 -9.55 10.37
N SER A 61 2.08 -10.28 10.46
CA SER A 61 1.78 -11.13 11.61
C SER A 61 1.43 -12.54 11.13
N GLY A 62 1.73 -13.54 11.95
CA GLY A 62 1.41 -14.92 11.65
C GLY A 62 1.77 -15.85 12.81
N GLY A 63 1.18 -17.03 12.81
CA GLY A 63 1.55 -18.11 13.74
C GLY A 63 2.81 -18.84 13.27
N MET A 64 3.58 -19.33 14.22
CA MET A 64 4.75 -20.18 13.96
C MET A 64 4.57 -21.50 14.76
N GLY A 65 5.00 -22.61 14.18
CA GLY A 65 4.85 -23.91 14.81
C GLY A 65 5.82 -24.95 14.25
N GLY A 66 5.90 -26.10 14.94
CA GLY A 66 6.81 -27.18 14.61
C GLY A 66 7.93 -27.34 15.63
N SER A 67 9.05 -27.94 15.23
CA SER A 67 10.25 -28.05 16.05
C SER A 67 10.91 -26.69 16.30
N ALA A 68 11.83 -26.61 17.26
CA ALA A 68 12.59 -25.39 17.51
C ALA A 68 13.35 -24.90 16.25
N SER A 69 13.84 -25.83 15.43
CA SER A 69 14.49 -25.51 14.16
C SER A 69 13.51 -24.92 13.15
N ASP A 70 12.30 -25.46 13.06
CA ASP A 70 11.27 -24.94 12.15
C ASP A 70 10.84 -23.54 12.56
N ILE A 71 10.64 -23.29 13.85
CA ILE A 71 10.30 -21.96 14.39
C ILE A 71 11.40 -20.95 14.06
N LYS A 72 12.67 -21.32 14.19
CA LYS A 72 13.79 -20.45 13.84
C LYS A 72 13.77 -20.07 12.36
N ILE A 73 13.56 -21.04 11.48
CA ILE A 73 13.47 -20.80 10.02
C ILE A 73 12.29 -19.88 9.69
N GLN A 74 11.13 -20.13 10.27
CA GLN A 74 9.92 -19.31 10.07
C GLN A 74 10.12 -17.87 10.57
N ALA A 75 10.78 -17.70 11.72
CA ALA A 75 11.11 -16.37 12.25
C ALA A 75 12.06 -15.60 11.32
N GLN A 76 13.08 -16.25 10.76
CA GLN A 76 13.98 -15.64 9.81
C GLN A 76 13.26 -15.19 8.53
N GLN A 77 12.34 -16.02 8.00
CA GLN A 77 11.52 -15.66 6.86
C GLN A 77 10.58 -14.48 7.16
N SER A 78 9.94 -14.48 8.32
CA SER A 78 9.10 -13.36 8.76
C SER A 78 9.86 -12.03 8.82
N LEU A 79 11.07 -12.05 9.36
CA LEU A 79 11.93 -10.87 9.42
C LEU A 79 12.36 -10.39 8.03
N HIS A 80 12.67 -11.32 7.13
CA HIS A 80 12.99 -10.98 5.75
C HIS A 80 11.80 -10.33 5.03
N ILE A 81 10.62 -10.93 5.14
CA ILE A 81 9.38 -10.39 4.54
C ILE A 81 9.05 -9.02 5.11
N LYS A 82 9.15 -8.84 6.43
CA LYS A 82 8.94 -7.53 7.09
C LYS A 82 9.86 -6.47 6.48
N LYS A 83 11.15 -6.77 6.35
CA LYS A 83 12.12 -5.85 5.77
C LYS A 83 11.75 -5.46 4.34
N VAL A 84 11.48 -6.43 3.48
CA VAL A 84 11.10 -6.18 2.07
C VAL A 84 9.85 -5.30 1.99
N LEU A 85 8.80 -5.61 2.75
CA LEU A 85 7.56 -4.83 2.73
C LEU A 85 7.79 -3.38 3.18
N PHE A 86 8.59 -3.16 4.23
CA PHE A 86 8.85 -1.82 4.74
C PHE A 86 9.72 -0.99 3.79
N GLU A 87 10.70 -1.59 3.15
CA GLU A 87 11.50 -0.95 2.10
C GLU A 87 10.61 -0.51 0.92
N LEU A 88 9.67 -1.36 0.48
CA LEU A 88 8.72 -1.03 -0.57
C LEU A 88 7.72 0.06 -0.13
N ILE A 89 7.19 0.00 1.08
CA ILE A 89 6.31 1.07 1.61
C ILE A 89 7.08 2.40 1.68
N SER A 90 8.31 2.39 2.18
CA SER A 90 9.17 3.58 2.19
C SER A 90 9.36 4.15 0.78
N GLN A 91 9.64 3.31 -0.19
CA GLN A 91 9.82 3.70 -1.58
C GLN A 91 8.55 4.33 -2.18
N HIS A 92 7.37 3.73 -1.94
CA HIS A 92 6.12 4.20 -2.51
C HIS A 92 5.56 5.44 -1.83
N THR A 93 5.82 5.61 -0.54
CA THR A 93 5.29 6.74 0.25
C THR A 93 6.24 7.93 0.33
N GLY A 94 7.54 7.70 0.11
CA GLY A 94 8.58 8.68 0.36
C GLY A 94 8.94 8.87 1.84
N GLN A 95 8.34 8.09 2.75
CA GLN A 95 8.67 8.13 4.16
C GLN A 95 10.04 7.46 4.42
N PRO A 96 10.84 7.96 5.37
CA PRO A 96 12.04 7.27 5.79
C PRO A 96 11.73 5.84 6.28
N LEU A 97 12.59 4.86 5.96
CA LEU A 97 12.39 3.47 6.37
C LEU A 97 12.18 3.34 7.89
N GLU A 98 13.00 4.05 8.67
CA GLU A 98 12.92 4.06 10.13
C GLU A 98 11.56 4.57 10.65
N GLN A 99 10.96 5.55 9.95
CA GLN A 99 9.62 6.04 10.26
C GLN A 99 8.56 4.98 9.95
N VAL A 100 8.67 4.28 8.81
CA VAL A 100 7.76 3.19 8.45
C VAL A 100 7.84 2.05 9.47
N GLU A 101 9.05 1.69 9.92
CA GLU A 101 9.27 0.65 10.93
C GLU A 101 8.61 0.99 12.27
N GLN A 102 8.75 2.23 12.73
CA GLN A 102 8.13 2.71 13.96
C GLN A 102 6.60 2.74 13.85
N ASP A 103 6.10 3.27 12.75
CA ASP A 103 4.67 3.46 12.52
C ASP A 103 3.91 2.15 12.31
N ALA A 104 4.56 1.14 11.74
CA ALA A 104 3.98 -0.17 11.49
C ALA A 104 4.16 -1.19 12.63
N ASP A 105 4.79 -0.81 13.74
CA ASP A 105 5.02 -1.74 14.85
C ASP A 105 3.72 -2.29 15.43
N ARG A 106 2.66 -1.45 15.44
CA ARG A 106 1.30 -1.80 15.82
C ARG A 106 0.33 -1.24 14.79
N ASP A 107 -0.94 -1.61 14.90
CA ASP A 107 -2.00 -1.11 14.02
C ASP A 107 -2.03 0.42 14.05
N ARG A 108 -1.65 1.05 12.96
CA ARG A 108 -1.76 2.49 12.78
C ARG A 108 -2.82 2.82 11.76
N TRP A 109 -3.80 3.59 12.19
CA TRP A 109 -4.97 3.96 11.40
C TRP A 109 -4.84 5.36 10.83
N PHE A 110 -5.30 5.53 9.60
CA PHE A 110 -5.28 6.78 8.88
C PHE A 110 -6.66 7.06 8.29
N THR A 111 -7.10 8.32 8.38
CA THR A 111 -8.17 8.85 7.53
C THR A 111 -7.66 9.00 6.10
N ALA A 112 -8.55 9.25 5.13
CA ALA A 112 -8.15 9.48 3.74
C ALA A 112 -7.15 10.64 3.62
N GLU A 113 -7.38 11.77 4.32
CA GLU A 113 -6.47 12.91 4.30
C GLU A 113 -5.11 12.59 4.94
N GLN A 114 -5.10 11.91 6.07
CA GLN A 114 -3.85 11.45 6.71
C GLN A 114 -3.07 10.47 5.82
N ALA A 115 -3.79 9.62 5.06
CA ALA A 115 -3.17 8.69 4.12
C ALA A 115 -2.51 9.43 2.93
N LYS A 116 -3.11 10.53 2.48
CA LYS A 116 -2.53 11.43 1.50
C LYS A 116 -1.27 12.10 2.04
N ASP A 117 -1.34 12.68 3.22
CA ASP A 117 -0.21 13.36 3.87
C ASP A 117 0.96 12.40 4.12
N TYR A 118 0.67 11.14 4.43
CA TYR A 118 1.68 10.10 4.62
C TYR A 118 2.30 9.62 3.31
N GLY A 119 1.61 9.77 2.19
CA GLY A 119 2.04 9.35 0.87
C GLY A 119 1.51 7.98 0.41
N PHE A 120 0.53 7.40 1.11
CA PHE A 120 -0.13 6.16 0.65
C PHE A 120 -0.95 6.38 -0.61
N ILE A 121 -1.52 7.56 -0.76
CA ILE A 121 -2.34 7.96 -1.90
C ILE A 121 -1.92 9.35 -2.39
N ASP A 122 -2.33 9.68 -3.60
CA ASP A 122 -2.06 10.98 -4.20
C ASP A 122 -3.20 11.96 -3.95
N GLN A 123 -4.46 11.46 -3.89
CA GLN A 123 -5.64 12.32 -3.77
C GLN A 123 -6.80 11.65 -3.03
N VAL A 124 -7.58 12.50 -2.35
CA VAL A 124 -8.92 12.15 -1.87
C VAL A 124 -9.92 12.67 -2.89
N VAL A 125 -10.76 11.78 -3.44
CA VAL A 125 -11.71 12.11 -4.50
C VAL A 125 -13.13 11.79 -4.07
N THR A 126 -14.08 12.61 -4.48
CA THR A 126 -15.52 12.44 -4.18
C THR A 126 -16.28 11.84 -5.35
N SER A 127 -15.69 11.86 -6.54
CA SER A 127 -16.31 11.33 -7.76
C SER A 127 -15.29 10.70 -8.70
N ALA A 128 -15.77 9.82 -9.57
CA ALA A 128 -14.94 9.21 -10.61
C ALA A 128 -14.43 10.22 -11.65
N ARG A 129 -15.08 11.39 -11.79
CA ARG A 129 -14.61 12.45 -12.69
C ARG A 129 -13.31 13.09 -12.19
N GLU A 130 -13.22 13.38 -10.90
CA GLU A 130 -12.01 13.94 -10.29
C GLU A 130 -10.80 13.02 -10.54
N ALA A 131 -10.99 11.71 -10.38
CA ALA A 131 -9.94 10.72 -10.66
C ALA A 131 -9.56 10.64 -12.15
N ALA A 132 -10.49 10.95 -13.07
CA ALA A 132 -10.28 10.86 -14.52
C ALA A 132 -9.65 12.13 -15.10
N ASP A 133 -9.98 13.29 -14.59
CA ASP A 133 -9.56 14.58 -15.16
C ASP A 133 -8.06 14.86 -14.90
N GLU A 134 -7.51 14.38 -13.81
CA GLU A 134 -6.08 14.57 -13.51
C GLU A 134 -5.17 13.53 -14.18
N GLY A 135 -5.71 12.43 -14.67
CA GLY A 135 -5.00 11.45 -15.51
C GLY A 135 -4.91 11.86 -16.99
N ARG A 136 -5.53 12.95 -17.41
CA ARG A 136 -5.42 13.47 -18.77
C ARG A 136 -4.26 14.44 -18.88
N PRO A 137 -3.26 14.21 -19.76
CA PRO A 137 -2.35 15.26 -20.16
C PRO A 137 -3.18 16.41 -20.71
N ALA A 138 -2.88 17.65 -20.28
CA ALA A 138 -3.51 18.85 -20.82
C ALA A 138 -3.29 18.87 -22.35
N HIS A 139 -4.26 18.36 -23.11
CA HIS A 139 -4.31 18.58 -24.54
C HIS A 139 -4.63 20.06 -24.75
N GLY A 140 -3.57 20.82 -24.97
CA GLY A 140 -3.70 22.17 -25.52
C GLY A 140 -4.40 22.06 -26.85
N LEU A 141 -5.69 22.37 -26.87
CA LEU A 141 -6.34 22.82 -28.10
C LEU A 141 -5.66 24.13 -28.47
N LYS A 142 -4.74 24.09 -29.42
CA LYS A 142 -4.35 25.26 -30.18
C LYS A 142 -5.45 25.47 -31.23
N ASP A 143 -6.19 26.56 -31.07
CA ASP A 143 -7.06 27.13 -32.11
C ASP A 143 -6.26 27.44 -33.37
#